data_f59249ddda6d7e71d1256c6bf94d0265
#
_entry.id   f59249ddda6d7e71d1256c6bf94d0265
#
_cell.length_a   1.000
_cell.length_b   1.000
_cell.length_c   1.000
_cell.angle_alpha   90.00
_cell.angle_beta   90.00
_cell.angle_gamma   90.00
#
_symmetry.space_group_name_H-M   'P 1'
#
loop_
_entity.id
_entity.type
_entity.pdbx_description
1 polymer ?
#
loop_
_entity_poly.entity_id
_entity_poly.type
_entity_poly.pdbx_seq_one_letter_code
_entity_poly.pdbx_strand_id
1 'polypeptide(L)'
;MRILIVGAGGVGTAAVAIAARRDFFEHIVVADYDPARVEHALAQVTGDPRFSGARVDASDVASIVALIREHGVTHVLNAVDPRFVMPIFDACYEAGVDYMDMAMSLSRPHPDKPFELPGEKLGDRQFEMAS
;
A
#
# COMPACT_ATOMS: atom_id res chain seq x y z
N MET A 1 -15.72 -5.50 -1.87
CA MET A 1 -14.37 -4.90 -1.90
C MET A 1 -13.57 -5.43 -0.72
N ARG A 2 -12.40 -5.98 -0.98
CA ARG A 2 -11.44 -6.46 0.03
C ARG A 2 -10.14 -5.68 -0.14
N ILE A 3 -9.73 -4.98 0.88
CA ILE A 3 -8.67 -3.96 0.80
C ILE A 3 -7.43 -4.42 1.56
N LEU A 4 -6.26 -4.27 0.97
CA LEU A 4 -4.98 -4.35 1.65
C LEU A 4 -4.43 -2.93 1.84
N ILE A 5 -4.19 -2.54 3.08
CA ILE A 5 -3.44 -1.32 3.40
C ILE A 5 -2.00 -1.72 3.69
N VAL A 6 -1.08 -1.29 2.86
CA VAL A 6 0.35 -1.47 3.06
C VAL A 6 0.91 -0.24 3.76
N GLY A 7 1.33 -0.42 5.00
CA GLY A 7 1.81 0.63 5.89
C GLY A 7 0.84 0.95 7.03
N ALA A 8 1.25 0.68 8.25
CA ALA A 8 0.52 0.97 9.48
C ALA A 8 1.10 2.20 10.23
N GLY A 9 1.64 3.16 9.49
CA GLY A 9 2.06 4.45 10.01
C GLY A 9 0.88 5.39 10.23
N GLY A 10 1.14 6.70 10.27
CA GLY A 10 0.10 7.70 10.53
C GLY A 10 -1.07 7.64 9.58
N VAL A 11 -0.79 7.52 8.28
CA VAL A 11 -1.84 7.46 7.25
C VAL A 11 -2.61 6.15 7.28
N GLY A 12 -1.91 5.00 7.33
CA GLY A 12 -2.58 3.70 7.40
C GLY A 12 -3.45 3.57 8.65
N THR A 13 -2.96 4.03 9.79
CA THR A 13 -3.72 4.05 11.05
C THR A 13 -4.95 4.96 10.96
N ALA A 14 -4.83 6.13 10.35
CA ALA A 14 -5.96 7.03 10.11
C ALA A 14 -6.99 6.40 9.15
N ALA A 15 -6.54 5.72 8.10
CA ALA A 15 -7.41 5.02 7.16
C ALA A 15 -8.24 3.94 7.86
N VAL A 16 -7.65 3.16 8.76
CA VAL A 16 -8.36 2.17 9.60
C VAL A 16 -9.44 2.83 10.44
N ALA A 17 -9.12 3.92 11.14
CA ALA A 17 -10.06 4.63 12.00
C ALA A 17 -11.26 5.21 11.20
N ILE A 18 -11.01 5.69 9.99
CA ILE A 18 -12.06 6.21 9.12
C ILE A 18 -12.91 5.05 8.57
N ALA A 19 -12.29 3.98 8.11
CA ALA A 19 -12.95 2.82 7.54
C ALA A 19 -13.87 2.12 8.57
N ALA A 20 -13.51 2.12 9.85
CA ALA A 20 -14.33 1.53 10.91
C ALA A 20 -15.76 2.08 10.94
N ARG A 21 -15.96 3.30 10.44
CA ARG A 21 -17.27 3.99 10.37
C ARG A 21 -17.96 3.85 9.01
N ARG A 22 -17.46 2.97 8.16
CA ARG A 22 -17.95 2.76 6.78
C ARG A 22 -18.37 1.30 6.59
N ASP A 23 -19.17 1.06 5.57
CA ASP A 23 -19.76 -0.24 5.26
C ASP A 23 -19.53 -0.70 3.80
N PHE A 24 -18.78 0.06 3.00
CA PHE A 24 -18.55 -0.22 1.58
C PHE A 24 -17.59 -1.38 1.31
N PHE A 25 -16.91 -1.91 2.32
CA PHE A 25 -15.93 -3.00 2.18
C PHE A 25 -16.34 -4.24 2.98
N GLU A 26 -15.86 -5.39 2.54
CA GLU A 26 -16.04 -6.66 3.25
C GLU A 26 -14.96 -6.85 4.33
N HIS A 27 -13.70 -6.63 3.95
CA HIS A 27 -12.55 -6.88 4.81
C HIS A 27 -11.41 -5.93 4.50
N ILE A 28 -10.67 -5.54 5.52
CA ILE A 28 -9.42 -4.78 5.43
C ILE A 28 -8.31 -5.55 6.13
N VAL A 29 -7.24 -5.83 5.38
CA VAL A 29 -5.97 -6.34 5.93
C VAL A 29 -5.03 -5.17 6.08
N VAL A 30 -4.51 -4.95 7.28
CA VAL A 30 -3.48 -3.95 7.56
C VAL A 30 -2.14 -4.64 7.64
N ALA A 31 -1.20 -4.27 6.82
CA ALA A 31 0.11 -4.90 6.75
C ALA A 31 1.26 -3.90 6.90
N ASP A 32 2.27 -4.28 7.65
CA ASP A 32 3.49 -3.50 7.84
C ASP A 32 4.67 -4.47 8.05
N TYR A 33 5.88 -3.98 7.85
CA TYR A 33 7.09 -4.72 8.20
C TYR A 33 7.22 -4.90 9.72
N ASP A 34 6.76 -3.92 10.49
CA ASP A 34 6.77 -3.90 11.95
C ASP A 34 5.42 -4.38 12.52
N PRO A 35 5.37 -5.57 13.15
CA PRO A 35 4.14 -6.07 13.77
C PRO A 35 3.54 -5.17 14.85
N ALA A 36 4.38 -4.42 15.57
CA ALA A 36 3.91 -3.52 16.63
C ALA A 36 3.06 -2.37 16.05
N ARG A 37 3.40 -1.89 14.85
CA ARG A 37 2.59 -0.88 14.15
C ARG A 37 1.24 -1.43 13.71
N VAL A 38 1.20 -2.68 13.26
CA VAL A 38 -0.04 -3.36 12.89
C VAL A 38 -0.95 -3.49 14.11
N GLU A 39 -0.41 -3.96 15.24
CA GLU A 39 -1.16 -4.05 16.50
C GLU A 39 -1.72 -2.70 16.94
N HIS A 40 -0.91 -1.66 16.88
CA HIS A 40 -1.33 -0.30 17.22
C HIS A 40 -2.49 0.19 16.33
N ALA A 41 -2.40 -0.02 15.02
CA ALA A 41 -3.46 0.36 14.09
C ALA A 41 -4.76 -0.41 14.37
N LEU A 42 -4.67 -1.72 14.63
CA LEU A 42 -5.81 -2.59 14.88
C LEU A 42 -6.43 -2.41 16.28
N ALA A 43 -5.71 -1.85 17.23
CA ALA A 43 -6.24 -1.55 18.57
C ALA A 43 -7.49 -0.64 18.55
N GLN A 44 -7.62 0.19 17.52
CA GLN A 44 -8.77 1.08 17.32
C GLN A 44 -10.05 0.35 16.89
N VAL A 45 -9.92 -0.85 16.36
CA VAL A 45 -11.00 -1.66 15.78
C VAL A 45 -11.13 -3.02 16.44
N THR A 46 -10.70 -3.13 17.70
CA THR A 46 -10.75 -4.36 18.48
C THR A 46 -12.18 -4.91 18.51
N GLY A 47 -12.31 -6.20 18.14
CA GLY A 47 -13.60 -6.88 18.10
C GLY A 47 -14.37 -6.69 16.78
N ASP A 48 -13.91 -5.87 15.86
CA ASP A 48 -14.51 -5.78 14.52
C ASP A 48 -13.91 -6.87 13.59
N PRO A 49 -14.69 -7.89 13.20
CA PRO A 49 -14.19 -9.02 12.39
C PRO A 49 -13.81 -8.62 10.96
N ARG A 50 -14.14 -7.41 10.53
CA ARG A 50 -13.80 -6.91 9.19
C ARG A 50 -12.34 -6.50 9.05
N PHE A 51 -11.57 -6.48 10.15
CA PHE A 51 -10.17 -6.08 10.15
C PHE A 51 -9.27 -7.21 10.60
N SER A 52 -8.14 -7.35 9.93
CA SER A 52 -7.06 -8.26 10.33
C SER A 52 -5.69 -7.67 10.01
N GLY A 53 -4.66 -8.25 10.58
CA GLY A 53 -3.29 -7.81 10.40
C GLY A 53 -2.42 -8.84 9.69
N ALA A 54 -1.39 -8.37 9.02
CA ALA A 54 -0.37 -9.22 8.43
C ALA A 54 1.01 -8.52 8.49
N ARG A 55 2.07 -9.32 8.34
CA ARG A 55 3.42 -8.78 8.13
C ARG A 55 3.74 -8.80 6.65
N VAL A 56 4.36 -7.73 6.14
CA VAL A 56 4.80 -7.65 4.75
C VAL A 56 6.10 -6.87 4.64
N ASP A 57 6.98 -7.32 3.75
CA ASP A 57 8.10 -6.52 3.27
C ASP A 57 7.65 -5.81 1.98
N ALA A 58 7.49 -4.48 2.04
CA ALA A 58 7.01 -3.67 0.92
C ALA A 58 8.01 -3.60 -0.26
N SER A 59 9.24 -4.09 -0.09
CA SER A 59 10.24 -4.23 -1.16
C SER A 59 10.18 -5.57 -1.89
N ASP A 60 9.46 -6.54 -1.35
CA ASP A 60 9.36 -7.90 -1.89
C ASP A 60 8.03 -8.11 -2.63
N VAL A 61 8.09 -8.02 -3.94
CA VAL A 61 6.93 -8.20 -4.84
C VAL A 61 6.23 -9.53 -4.60
N ALA A 62 6.99 -10.64 -4.50
CA ALA A 62 6.41 -11.97 -4.32
C ALA A 62 5.66 -12.10 -2.99
N SER A 63 6.17 -11.49 -1.93
CA SER A 63 5.52 -11.44 -0.61
C SER A 63 4.19 -10.68 -0.67
N ILE A 64 4.15 -9.57 -1.38
CA ILE A 64 2.93 -8.77 -1.55
C ILE A 64 1.90 -9.54 -2.39
N VAL A 65 2.31 -10.16 -3.49
CA VAL A 65 1.43 -10.98 -4.34
C VAL A 65 0.83 -12.15 -3.55
N ALA A 66 1.65 -12.83 -2.74
CA ALA A 66 1.17 -13.92 -1.88
C ALA A 66 0.10 -13.44 -0.89
N LEU A 67 0.32 -12.29 -0.26
CA LEU A 67 -0.63 -11.69 0.68
C LEU A 67 -1.94 -11.28 0.00
N ILE A 68 -1.87 -10.69 -1.20
CA ILE A 68 -3.04 -10.35 -2.01
C ILE A 68 -3.87 -11.60 -2.30
N ARG A 69 -3.25 -12.68 -2.72
CA ARG A 69 -3.93 -13.94 -3.07
C ARG A 69 -4.49 -14.64 -1.83
N GLU A 70 -3.74 -14.72 -0.76
CA GLU A 70 -4.15 -15.36 0.50
C GLU A 70 -5.43 -14.73 1.06
N HIS A 71 -5.53 -13.41 1.03
CA HIS A 71 -6.66 -12.67 1.60
C HIS A 71 -7.75 -12.32 0.57
N GLY A 72 -7.61 -12.72 -0.69
CA GLY A 72 -8.57 -12.39 -1.74
C GLY A 72 -8.74 -10.89 -1.96
N VAL A 73 -7.65 -10.15 -1.83
CA VAL A 73 -7.61 -8.69 -1.96
C VAL A 73 -8.01 -8.26 -3.37
N THR A 74 -8.82 -7.24 -3.47
CA THR A 74 -9.26 -6.64 -4.74
C THR A 74 -8.68 -5.24 -4.97
N HIS A 75 -8.30 -4.55 -3.90
CA HIS A 75 -7.81 -3.17 -3.93
C HIS A 75 -6.66 -3.01 -2.95
N VAL A 76 -5.61 -2.32 -3.34
CA VAL A 76 -4.45 -2.02 -2.49
C VAL A 76 -4.31 -0.52 -2.30
N LEU A 77 -4.22 -0.09 -1.04
CA LEU A 77 -3.83 1.25 -0.64
C LEU A 77 -2.38 1.24 -0.16
N ASN A 78 -1.51 1.88 -0.90
CA ASN A 78 -0.13 2.08 -0.50
C ASN A 78 -0.02 3.32 0.40
N ALA A 79 0.26 3.10 1.69
CA ALA A 79 0.40 4.13 2.71
C ALA A 79 1.83 4.19 3.29
N VAL A 80 2.83 3.72 2.53
CA VAL A 80 4.25 3.75 2.91
C VAL A 80 5.03 4.81 2.14
N ASP A 81 6.32 4.92 2.47
CA ASP A 81 7.27 5.80 1.81
C ASP A 81 7.29 5.61 0.28
N PRO A 82 7.41 6.70 -0.50
CA PRO A 82 7.45 6.65 -1.97
C PRO A 82 8.47 5.68 -2.59
N ARG A 83 9.53 5.31 -1.87
CA ARG A 83 10.51 4.31 -2.32
C ARG A 83 9.89 2.95 -2.62
N PHE A 84 8.78 2.62 -2.00
CA PHE A 84 8.10 1.34 -2.15
C PHE A 84 6.95 1.36 -3.17
N VAL A 85 6.74 2.47 -3.88
CA VAL A 85 5.66 2.59 -4.86
C VAL A 85 5.77 1.52 -5.93
N MET A 86 6.94 1.39 -6.57
CA MET A 86 7.06 0.45 -7.69
C MET A 86 6.97 -1.03 -7.28
N PRO A 87 7.60 -1.52 -6.21
CA PRO A 87 7.39 -2.91 -5.78
C PRO A 87 5.93 -3.24 -5.49
N ILE A 88 5.19 -2.34 -4.82
CA ILE A 88 3.77 -2.55 -4.51
C ILE A 88 2.93 -2.47 -5.78
N PHE A 89 3.21 -1.50 -6.67
CA PHE A 89 2.53 -1.39 -7.95
C PHE A 89 2.76 -2.64 -8.82
N ASP A 90 4.00 -3.11 -8.95
CA ASP A 90 4.35 -4.31 -9.72
C ASP A 90 3.59 -5.54 -9.19
N ALA A 91 3.48 -5.68 -7.87
CA ALA A 91 2.70 -6.76 -7.25
C ALA A 91 1.20 -6.66 -7.58
N CYS A 92 0.64 -5.47 -7.53
CA CYS A 92 -0.77 -5.24 -7.88
C CYS A 92 -1.03 -5.53 -9.36
N TYR A 93 -0.14 -5.09 -10.23
CA TYR A 93 -0.21 -5.36 -11.66
C TYR A 93 -0.15 -6.87 -11.97
N GLU A 94 0.79 -7.60 -11.34
CA GLU A 94 0.89 -9.05 -11.47
C GLU A 94 -0.36 -9.78 -10.96
N ALA A 95 -0.88 -9.32 -9.82
CA ALA A 95 -2.07 -9.93 -9.21
C ALA A 95 -3.38 -9.52 -9.89
N GLY A 96 -3.38 -8.49 -10.73
CA GLY A 96 -4.58 -7.98 -11.42
C GLY A 96 -5.57 -7.30 -10.47
N VAL A 97 -5.06 -6.53 -9.49
CA VAL A 97 -5.88 -5.80 -8.51
C VAL A 97 -5.69 -4.29 -8.63
N ASP A 98 -6.66 -3.53 -8.17
CA ASP A 98 -6.62 -2.07 -8.20
C ASP A 98 -5.58 -1.51 -7.21
N TYR A 99 -4.87 -0.48 -7.63
CA TYR A 99 -3.81 0.15 -6.87
C TYR A 99 -4.07 1.64 -6.68
N MET A 100 -3.80 2.13 -5.48
CA MET A 100 -3.82 3.55 -5.15
C MET A 100 -2.68 3.89 -4.20
N ASP A 101 -2.00 5.00 -4.45
CA ASP A 101 -1.04 5.61 -3.53
C ASP A 101 -1.30 7.11 -3.33
N MET A 102 -0.53 7.71 -2.45
CA MET A 102 -0.58 9.14 -2.16
C MET A 102 0.74 9.84 -2.51
N ALA A 103 1.61 9.16 -3.24
CA ALA A 103 2.92 9.67 -3.59
C ALA A 103 2.83 10.65 -4.75
N MET A 104 3.22 11.91 -4.50
CA MET A 104 3.28 12.95 -5.51
C MET A 104 4.72 13.42 -5.79
N SER A 105 5.71 12.65 -5.34
CA SER A 105 7.12 13.02 -5.44
C SER A 105 7.82 12.32 -6.60
N LEU A 106 9.01 12.81 -6.93
CA LEU A 106 9.89 12.14 -7.88
C LEU A 106 10.38 10.81 -7.29
N SER A 107 10.37 9.74 -8.09
CA SER A 107 10.93 8.45 -7.70
C SER A 107 12.43 8.51 -7.50
N ARG A 108 13.10 9.25 -8.37
CA ARG A 108 14.54 9.49 -8.32
C ARG A 108 14.87 10.90 -8.76
N PRO A 109 15.67 11.65 -7.99
CA PRO A 109 16.20 12.93 -8.43
C PRO A 109 17.09 12.76 -9.66
N HIS A 110 17.20 13.81 -10.48
CA HIS A 110 18.15 13.80 -11.60
C HIS A 110 19.59 13.60 -11.06
N PRO A 111 20.38 12.66 -11.60
CA PRO A 111 21.68 12.29 -11.03
C PRO A 111 22.69 13.44 -10.97
N ASP A 112 22.69 14.31 -11.99
CA ASP A 112 23.68 15.40 -12.09
C ASP A 112 23.14 16.74 -11.61
N LYS A 113 21.84 16.97 -11.74
CA LYS A 113 21.19 18.28 -11.47
C LYS A 113 19.86 18.10 -10.75
N PRO A 114 19.87 17.64 -9.51
CA PRO A 114 18.64 17.26 -8.80
C PRO A 114 17.68 18.43 -8.52
N PHE A 115 18.17 19.68 -8.56
CA PHE A 115 17.37 20.88 -8.31
C PHE A 115 17.04 21.68 -9.55
N GLU A 116 17.65 21.35 -10.71
CA GLU A 116 17.48 22.08 -11.96
C GLU A 116 16.67 21.30 -13.01
N LEU A 117 16.81 19.98 -13.02
CA LEU A 117 16.17 19.10 -14.00
C LEU A 117 15.24 18.10 -13.33
N PRO A 118 14.14 17.74 -14.01
CA PRO A 118 13.23 16.72 -13.50
C PRO A 118 13.95 15.38 -13.41
N GLY A 119 13.75 14.67 -12.31
CA GLY A 119 14.14 13.28 -12.17
C GLY A 119 13.13 12.34 -12.83
N GLU A 120 13.22 11.06 -12.52
CA GLU A 120 12.24 10.05 -12.93
C GLU A 120 10.94 10.26 -12.15
N LYS A 121 9.85 10.50 -12.84
CA LYS A 121 8.52 10.68 -12.22
C LYS A 121 7.91 9.32 -11.90
N LEU A 122 7.27 9.20 -10.76
CA LEU A 122 6.59 7.97 -10.33
C LEU A 122 5.58 7.44 -11.33
N GLY A 123 4.80 8.35 -11.95
CA GLY A 123 3.75 7.98 -12.89
C GLY A 123 4.26 7.47 -14.23
N ASP A 124 5.44 7.86 -14.66
CA ASP A 124 5.92 7.55 -16.02
C ASP A 124 5.98 6.02 -16.24
N ARG A 125 6.58 5.27 -15.33
CA ARG A 125 6.65 3.81 -15.43
C ARG A 125 5.27 3.13 -15.28
N GLN A 126 4.40 3.67 -14.45
CA GLN A 126 3.05 3.15 -14.30
C GLN A 126 2.24 3.30 -15.60
N PHE A 127 2.39 4.44 -16.27
CA PHE A 127 1.76 4.66 -17.58
C PHE A 127 2.34 3.78 -18.68
N GLU A 128 3.63 3.54 -18.68
CA GLU A 128 4.27 2.61 -19.61
C GLU A 128 3.72 1.18 -19.48
N MET A 129 3.48 0.73 -18.25
CA MET A 129 2.93 -0.60 -17.99
C MET A 129 1.44 -0.71 -18.29
N ALA A 130 0.71 0.41 -18.30
CA ALA A 130 -0.73 0.46 -18.62
C ALA A 130 -1.03 0.50 -20.12
N SER A 131 -0.02 0.71 -20.95
CA SER A 131 -0.14 0.71 -22.42
C SER A 131 0.12 -0.65 -22.99
#